data_b36fad50e643dff40d29be2c2840891d
#
_entry.id   b36fad50e643dff40d29be2c2840891d
#
_cell.length_a   1.000
_cell.length_b   1.000
_cell.length_c   1.000
_cell.angle_alpha   90.00
_cell.angle_beta   90.00
_cell.angle_gamma   90.00
#
_symmetry.space_group_name_H-M   'P 1'
#
loop_
_entity.id
_entity.type
_entity.pdbx_description
1 polymer ?
#
loop_
_entity_poly.entity_id
_entity_poly.type
_entity_poly.pdbx_seq_one_letter_code
_entity_poly.pdbx_strand_id
1 'polypeptide(L)'
;MAELLAEGERMPVYVHVIDHPDARVLVDTGLTELHPAVADMDPRLVPLSAQADFDVAGIDVVVNTHLHFDHCGGNHLFAGRPTYVQRRELDDARSKDDYTIREWVDAPGVQYVPVDGELEVLSGVRLVPTPGHTPGSQVVVVETGGRPFVIAGDTAVFLGELDEPRTEGQRMVRALDPELVWLSHEREPWRPQGGQHD
;
A
#
# COMPACT_ATOMS: atom_id res chain seq x y z
N MET A 1 9.31 -7.74 -0.42
CA MET A 1 9.25 -7.17 -1.79
C MET A 1 9.24 -8.30 -2.81
N ALA A 2 8.73 -8.06 -3.99
CA ALA A 2 8.71 -9.03 -5.07
C ALA A 2 8.79 -8.31 -6.43
N GLU A 3 8.90 -9.08 -7.50
CA GLU A 3 8.63 -8.64 -8.86
C GLU A 3 7.56 -9.57 -9.44
N LEU A 4 6.61 -9.00 -10.16
CA LEU A 4 5.56 -9.71 -10.87
C LEU A 4 5.70 -9.48 -12.38
N LEU A 5 5.33 -10.48 -13.17
CA LEU A 5 5.20 -10.33 -14.61
C LEU A 5 3.75 -9.94 -14.91
N ALA A 6 3.51 -8.74 -15.37
CA ALA A 6 2.21 -8.24 -15.78
C ALA A 6 2.32 -7.62 -17.17
N GLU A 7 1.39 -7.97 -18.08
CA GLU A 7 1.36 -7.47 -19.46
C GLU A 7 2.69 -7.61 -20.24
N GLY A 8 3.50 -8.61 -19.88
CA GLY A 8 4.80 -8.88 -20.51
C GLY A 8 5.97 -8.08 -19.92
N GLU A 9 5.74 -7.24 -18.93
CA GLU A 9 6.76 -6.46 -18.25
C GLU A 9 6.92 -6.89 -16.78
N ARG A 10 8.14 -6.71 -16.25
CA ARG A 10 8.42 -6.95 -14.82
C ARG A 10 8.14 -5.69 -14.01
N MET A 11 7.16 -5.80 -13.14
CA MET A 11 6.76 -4.76 -12.22
C MET A 11 7.34 -5.05 -10.83
N PRO A 12 7.97 -4.08 -10.16
CA PRO A 12 8.35 -4.23 -8.75
C PRO A 12 7.11 -4.23 -7.87
N VAL A 13 7.22 -4.82 -6.68
CA VAL A 13 6.25 -4.68 -5.59
C VAL A 13 7.00 -4.08 -4.42
N TYR A 14 6.79 -2.80 -4.17
CA TYR A 14 7.40 -2.07 -3.07
C TYR A 14 6.48 -2.03 -1.85
N VAL A 15 7.11 -2.05 -0.70
CA VAL A 15 6.52 -1.71 0.59
C VAL A 15 7.26 -0.48 1.12
N HIS A 16 6.62 0.31 1.97
CA HIS A 16 7.19 1.56 2.44
C HIS A 16 7.26 1.58 3.97
N VAL A 17 8.32 2.14 4.50
CA VAL A 17 8.50 2.32 5.94
C VAL A 17 8.46 3.80 6.26
N ILE A 18 7.69 4.15 7.29
CA ILE A 18 7.66 5.48 7.88
C ILE A 18 8.31 5.38 9.25
N ASP A 19 9.49 5.99 9.39
CA ASP A 19 10.15 6.13 10.68
C ASP A 19 9.59 7.37 11.39
N HIS A 20 8.57 7.15 12.24
CA HIS A 20 7.94 8.19 13.05
C HIS A 20 8.53 8.16 14.48
N PRO A 21 8.64 9.31 15.20
CA PRO A 21 9.17 9.34 16.58
C PRO A 21 8.48 8.39 17.56
N ASP A 22 7.18 8.15 17.38
CA ASP A 22 6.38 7.35 18.31
C ASP A 22 6.22 5.89 17.88
N ALA A 23 6.40 5.56 16.59
CA ALA A 23 6.25 4.20 16.08
C ALA A 23 6.83 4.04 14.67
N ARG A 24 7.25 2.85 14.31
CA ARG A 24 7.65 2.50 12.96
C ARG A 24 6.48 1.87 12.21
N VAL A 25 6.02 2.51 11.15
CA VAL A 25 4.87 2.09 10.36
C VAL A 25 5.31 1.44 9.06
N LEU A 26 4.82 0.24 8.79
CA LEU A 26 4.97 -0.42 7.49
C LEU A 26 3.70 -0.23 6.67
N VAL A 27 3.83 0.29 5.48
CA VAL A 27 2.74 0.43 4.51
C VAL A 27 2.87 -0.67 3.46
N ASP A 28 1.89 -1.55 3.43
CA ASP A 28 1.84 -2.83 2.75
C ASP A 28 2.93 -3.81 3.19
N THR A 29 2.73 -5.09 2.93
CA THR A 29 3.65 -6.14 3.37
C THR A 29 4.23 -6.95 2.22
N GLY A 30 3.80 -6.66 1.01
CA GLY A 30 4.31 -7.29 -0.19
C GLY A 30 3.89 -8.76 -0.35
N LEU A 31 4.57 -9.42 -1.27
CA LEU A 31 4.47 -10.85 -1.50
C LEU A 31 5.69 -11.53 -0.88
N THR A 32 5.48 -12.48 0.01
CA THR A 32 6.56 -13.14 0.78
C THR A 32 6.69 -14.64 0.56
N GLU A 33 5.70 -15.25 -0.07
CA GLU A 33 5.69 -16.66 -0.45
C GLU A 33 5.01 -16.86 -1.81
N LEU A 34 5.29 -18.00 -2.46
CA LEU A 34 4.69 -18.36 -3.73
C LEU A 34 3.35 -19.08 -3.50
N HIS A 35 2.36 -18.76 -4.32
CA HIS A 35 1.06 -19.41 -4.28
C HIS A 35 0.62 -19.83 -5.69
N PRO A 36 -0.02 -21.02 -5.86
CA PRO A 36 -0.45 -21.49 -7.19
C PRO A 36 -1.40 -20.53 -7.92
N ALA A 37 -2.23 -19.78 -7.18
CA ALA A 37 -3.19 -18.83 -7.76
C ALA A 37 -2.55 -17.66 -8.51
N VAL A 38 -1.26 -17.39 -8.28
CA VAL A 38 -0.52 -16.28 -8.91
C VAL A 38 0.68 -16.78 -9.73
N ALA A 39 0.72 -18.07 -10.03
CA ALA A 39 1.84 -18.67 -10.74
C ALA A 39 2.02 -18.16 -12.18
N ASP A 40 0.96 -17.73 -12.83
CA ASP A 40 0.94 -17.11 -14.16
C ASP A 40 1.60 -15.71 -14.19
N MET A 41 1.69 -15.05 -13.05
CA MET A 41 2.42 -13.77 -12.89
C MET A 41 3.92 -13.97 -12.64
N ASP A 42 4.42 -15.22 -12.70
CA ASP A 42 5.84 -15.58 -12.53
C ASP A 42 6.53 -14.78 -11.40
N PRO A 43 6.01 -14.84 -10.15
CA PRO A 43 6.50 -13.99 -9.06
C PRO A 43 7.94 -14.36 -8.69
N ARG A 44 8.76 -13.31 -8.51
CA ARG A 44 10.14 -13.40 -8.01
C ARG A 44 10.22 -12.75 -6.65
N LEU A 45 10.42 -13.55 -5.62
CA LEU A 45 10.48 -13.04 -4.25
C LEU A 45 11.84 -12.40 -3.97
N VAL A 46 11.79 -11.23 -3.35
CA VAL A 46 12.95 -10.57 -2.73
C VAL A 46 12.70 -10.55 -1.23
N PRO A 47 13.36 -11.42 -0.44
CA PRO A 47 13.12 -11.50 0.99
C PRO A 47 13.29 -10.13 1.66
N LEU A 48 12.38 -9.79 2.60
CA LEU A 48 12.48 -8.56 3.38
C LEU A 48 13.82 -8.50 4.13
N SER A 49 14.29 -9.64 4.63
CA SER A 49 15.60 -9.78 5.30
C SER A 49 16.81 -9.50 4.41
N ALA A 50 16.64 -9.50 3.08
CA ALA A 50 17.71 -9.14 2.13
C ALA A 50 17.80 -7.63 1.90
N GLN A 51 16.86 -6.85 2.45
CA GLN A 51 16.92 -5.40 2.41
C GLN A 51 17.82 -4.91 3.53
N ALA A 52 18.82 -4.12 3.19
CA ALA A 52 19.62 -3.43 4.18
C ALA A 52 18.72 -2.57 5.07
N ASP A 53 18.92 -2.67 6.37
CA ASP A 53 18.22 -1.87 7.38
C ASP A 53 16.71 -2.18 7.57
N PHE A 54 16.18 -3.26 6.97
CA PHE A 54 14.81 -3.69 7.25
C PHE A 54 14.76 -4.70 8.41
N ASP A 55 14.27 -4.25 9.55
CA ASP A 55 14.01 -5.09 10.72
C ASP A 55 12.51 -5.34 10.89
N VAL A 56 12.08 -6.57 10.62
CA VAL A 56 10.69 -7.01 10.82
C VAL A 56 10.25 -6.82 12.29
N ALA A 57 11.18 -7.09 13.24
CA ALA A 57 10.88 -6.96 14.66
C ALA A 57 10.63 -5.49 15.08
N GLY A 58 11.25 -4.55 14.39
CA GLY A 58 11.14 -3.13 14.68
C GLY A 58 9.87 -2.45 14.11
N ILE A 59 8.98 -3.17 13.43
CA ILE A 59 7.70 -2.61 12.95
C ILE A 59 6.68 -2.66 14.09
N ASP A 60 6.06 -1.53 14.40
CA ASP A 60 5.04 -1.40 15.45
C ASP A 60 3.62 -1.46 14.89
N VAL A 61 3.42 -0.94 13.70
CA VAL A 61 2.11 -0.77 13.05
C VAL A 61 2.20 -1.17 11.57
N VAL A 62 1.19 -1.86 11.08
CA VAL A 62 1.01 -2.14 9.65
C VAL A 62 -0.20 -1.36 9.13
N VAL A 63 -0.09 -0.84 7.91
CA VAL A 63 -1.20 -0.28 7.14
C VAL A 63 -1.27 -1.01 5.82
N ASN A 64 -2.40 -1.61 5.47
CA ASN A 64 -2.63 -2.07 4.11
C ASN A 64 -3.36 -1.00 3.31
N THR A 65 -2.81 -0.63 2.16
CA THR A 65 -3.47 0.28 1.22
C THR A 65 -4.72 -0.37 0.65
N HIS A 66 -4.62 -1.66 0.37
CA HIS A 66 -5.71 -2.57 0.00
C HIS A 66 -5.27 -4.03 0.25
N LEU A 67 -6.11 -5.01 -0.05
CA LEU A 67 -5.84 -6.42 0.29
C LEU A 67 -5.66 -7.33 -0.93
N HIS A 68 -5.17 -6.83 -2.07
CA HIS A 68 -4.66 -7.73 -3.09
C HIS A 68 -3.43 -8.48 -2.56
N PHE A 69 -3.17 -9.64 -3.14
CA PHE A 69 -2.21 -10.63 -2.65
C PHE A 69 -0.79 -10.08 -2.49
N ASP A 70 -0.40 -9.16 -3.36
CA ASP A 70 0.94 -8.55 -3.38
C ASP A 70 1.09 -7.34 -2.43
N HIS A 71 0.01 -6.94 -1.76
CA HIS A 71 0.00 -5.91 -0.72
C HIS A 71 -0.17 -6.48 0.69
N CYS A 72 -0.82 -7.62 0.83
CA CYS A 72 -1.11 -8.23 2.12
C CYS A 72 -0.45 -9.59 2.37
N GLY A 73 0.27 -10.13 1.38
CA GLY A 73 0.85 -11.48 1.44
C GLY A 73 1.87 -11.70 2.57
N GLY A 74 2.47 -10.63 3.08
CA GLY A 74 3.38 -10.67 4.22
C GLY A 74 2.75 -10.35 5.57
N ASN A 75 1.43 -10.14 5.68
CA ASN A 75 0.78 -9.74 6.94
C ASN A 75 1.05 -10.70 8.09
N HIS A 76 1.16 -12.01 7.81
CA HIS A 76 1.46 -13.04 8.81
C HIS A 76 2.80 -12.84 9.53
N LEU A 77 3.77 -12.17 8.92
CA LEU A 77 5.06 -11.85 9.55
C LEU A 77 4.93 -10.81 10.67
N PHE A 78 3.83 -10.08 10.69
CA PHE A 78 3.52 -9.02 11.65
C PHE A 78 2.40 -9.42 12.61
N ALA A 79 2.25 -10.72 12.87
CA ALA A 79 1.27 -11.24 13.81
C ALA A 79 1.37 -10.54 15.18
N GLY A 80 0.21 -10.16 15.74
CA GLY A 80 0.11 -9.44 17.01
C GLY A 80 0.25 -7.92 16.90
N ARG A 81 0.60 -7.38 15.73
CA ARG A 81 0.65 -5.94 15.50
C ARG A 81 -0.67 -5.43 14.89
N PRO A 82 -1.11 -4.21 15.23
CA PRO A 82 -2.30 -3.62 14.62
C PRO A 82 -2.06 -3.43 13.11
N THR A 83 -2.98 -3.94 12.30
CA THR A 83 -2.99 -3.82 10.84
C THR A 83 -4.20 -3.01 10.42
N TYR A 84 -3.99 -1.74 10.08
CA TYR A 84 -5.06 -0.83 9.69
C TYR A 84 -5.46 -1.05 8.22
N VAL A 85 -6.76 -1.15 7.98
CA VAL A 85 -7.35 -1.31 6.65
C VAL A 85 -8.75 -0.73 6.65
N GLN A 86 -9.25 -0.23 5.51
CA GLN A 86 -10.66 0.17 5.44
C GLN A 86 -11.57 -1.04 5.64
N ARG A 87 -12.65 -0.86 6.43
CA ARG A 87 -13.63 -1.93 6.68
C ARG A 87 -14.17 -2.50 5.38
N ARG A 88 -14.50 -1.63 4.42
CA ARG A 88 -14.98 -2.03 3.11
C ARG A 88 -14.03 -2.98 2.39
N GLU A 89 -12.72 -2.73 2.48
CA GLU A 89 -11.69 -3.56 1.88
C GLU A 89 -11.64 -4.95 2.51
N LEU A 90 -11.66 -4.99 3.84
CA LEU A 90 -11.64 -6.24 4.59
C LEU A 90 -12.89 -7.09 4.33
N ASP A 91 -14.05 -6.45 4.26
CA ASP A 91 -15.33 -7.13 3.97
C ASP A 91 -15.34 -7.68 2.53
N ASP A 92 -14.86 -6.91 1.55
CA ASP A 92 -14.75 -7.34 0.16
C ASP A 92 -13.75 -8.51 0.02
N ALA A 93 -12.55 -8.43 0.64
CA ALA A 93 -11.54 -9.48 0.62
C ALA A 93 -12.02 -10.79 1.26
N ARG A 94 -12.92 -10.72 2.23
CA ARG A 94 -13.49 -11.88 2.91
C ARG A 94 -14.72 -12.47 2.24
N SER A 95 -15.43 -11.71 1.43
CA SER A 95 -16.74 -12.11 0.87
C SER A 95 -16.71 -12.40 -0.62
N LYS A 96 -15.77 -11.82 -1.35
CA LYS A 96 -15.70 -11.97 -2.80
C LYS A 96 -14.73 -13.08 -3.19
N ASP A 97 -15.17 -13.94 -4.11
CA ASP A 97 -14.30 -14.90 -4.74
C ASP A 97 -13.29 -14.16 -5.67
N ASP A 98 -12.13 -14.73 -5.87
CA ASP A 98 -11.06 -14.22 -6.75
C ASP A 98 -10.57 -12.78 -6.45
N TYR A 99 -10.88 -12.27 -5.26
CA TYR A 99 -10.44 -10.94 -4.85
C TYR A 99 -8.96 -10.93 -4.42
N THR A 100 -8.58 -11.96 -3.68
CA THR A 100 -7.23 -12.12 -3.11
C THR A 100 -7.00 -13.57 -2.68
N ILE A 101 -5.81 -13.86 -2.16
CA ILE A 101 -5.52 -15.15 -1.51
C ILE A 101 -6.05 -15.11 -0.08
N ARG A 102 -7.23 -15.70 0.13
CA ARG A 102 -7.99 -15.58 1.37
C ARG A 102 -7.25 -16.08 2.60
N GLU A 103 -6.51 -17.16 2.49
CA GLU A 103 -5.70 -17.70 3.58
C GLU A 103 -4.62 -16.73 4.06
N TRP A 104 -4.17 -15.80 3.23
CA TRP A 104 -3.23 -14.75 3.64
C TRP A 104 -3.92 -13.60 4.36
N VAL A 105 -5.15 -13.27 3.97
CA VAL A 105 -5.97 -12.28 4.69
C VAL A 105 -6.32 -12.80 6.08
N ASP A 106 -6.77 -14.04 6.18
CA ASP A 106 -7.18 -14.67 7.44
C ASP A 106 -6.02 -15.44 8.13
N ALA A 107 -4.77 -15.07 7.84
CA ALA A 107 -3.59 -15.73 8.43
C ALA A 107 -3.60 -15.61 9.97
N PRO A 108 -3.19 -16.69 10.69
CA PRO A 108 -3.21 -16.71 12.14
C PRO A 108 -2.41 -15.55 12.76
N GLY A 109 -3.04 -14.86 13.71
CA GLY A 109 -2.41 -13.79 14.48
C GLY A 109 -2.42 -12.41 13.82
N VAL A 110 -2.88 -12.25 12.59
CA VAL A 110 -3.10 -10.93 11.99
C VAL A 110 -4.21 -10.20 12.74
N GLN A 111 -3.93 -8.98 13.20
CA GLN A 111 -4.84 -8.18 14.00
C GLN A 111 -5.34 -6.97 13.20
N TYR A 112 -6.36 -7.17 12.38
CA TYR A 112 -6.96 -6.07 11.65
C TYR A 112 -7.65 -5.07 12.57
N VAL A 113 -7.41 -3.78 12.29
CA VAL A 113 -8.12 -2.62 12.83
C VAL A 113 -8.91 -1.99 11.70
N PRO A 114 -10.18 -2.40 11.51
CA PRO A 114 -10.99 -1.86 10.41
C PRO A 114 -11.31 -0.39 10.64
N VAL A 115 -11.03 0.44 9.62
CA VAL A 115 -11.26 1.89 9.61
C VAL A 115 -12.47 2.23 8.78
N ASP A 116 -13.26 3.20 9.21
CA ASP A 116 -14.39 3.75 8.47
C ASP A 116 -14.10 5.23 8.14
N GLY A 117 -13.59 5.48 6.93
CA GLY A 117 -13.24 6.84 6.49
C GLY A 117 -11.80 7.25 6.84
N GLU A 118 -11.58 8.53 7.07
CA GLU A 118 -10.28 9.06 7.43
C GLU A 118 -9.92 8.76 8.88
N LEU A 119 -8.64 8.49 9.14
CA LEU A 119 -8.09 8.28 10.48
C LEU A 119 -6.67 8.81 10.58
N GLU A 120 -6.36 9.58 11.59
CA GLU A 120 -4.98 9.88 11.98
C GLU A 120 -4.49 8.78 12.93
N VAL A 121 -3.54 7.95 12.45
CA VAL A 121 -2.98 6.83 13.23
C VAL A 121 -1.83 7.25 14.13
N LEU A 122 -1.06 8.23 13.70
CA LEU A 122 -0.01 8.93 14.46
C LEU A 122 -0.06 10.40 14.09
N SER A 123 0.50 11.26 14.93
CA SER A 123 0.55 12.71 14.65
C SER A 123 1.18 12.98 13.27
N GLY A 124 0.40 13.55 12.35
CA GLY A 124 0.85 13.81 10.97
C GLY A 124 0.90 12.58 10.06
N VAL A 125 0.37 11.42 10.46
CA VAL A 125 0.22 10.23 9.59
C VAL A 125 -1.26 9.87 9.50
N ARG A 126 -1.88 10.13 8.35
CA ARG A 126 -3.31 9.94 8.13
C ARG A 126 -3.60 8.88 7.07
N LEU A 127 -4.63 8.10 7.30
CA LEU A 127 -5.25 7.22 6.32
C LEU A 127 -6.39 7.96 5.65
N VAL A 128 -6.41 7.96 4.32
CA VAL A 128 -7.45 8.63 3.52
C VAL A 128 -8.02 7.62 2.52
N PRO A 129 -9.33 7.34 2.54
CA PRO A 129 -9.97 6.47 1.55
C PRO A 129 -9.79 7.03 0.13
N THR A 130 -9.41 6.19 -0.80
CA THR A 130 -9.21 6.57 -2.21
C THR A 130 -9.80 5.49 -3.13
N PRO A 131 -11.13 5.32 -3.15
CA PRO A 131 -11.77 4.26 -3.93
C PRO A 131 -11.48 4.41 -5.43
N GLY A 132 -11.24 3.29 -6.10
CA GLY A 132 -10.94 3.27 -7.53
C GLY A 132 -10.37 1.94 -7.98
N HIS A 133 -9.14 1.62 -7.61
CA HIS A 133 -8.52 0.32 -7.86
C HIS A 133 -9.31 -0.79 -7.14
N THR A 134 -9.57 -0.59 -5.86
CA THR A 134 -10.60 -1.33 -5.12
C THR A 134 -11.58 -0.35 -4.48
N PRO A 135 -12.82 -0.81 -4.12
CA PRO A 135 -13.78 0.04 -3.41
C PRO A 135 -13.33 0.47 -2.02
N GLY A 136 -12.42 -0.27 -1.40
CA GLY A 136 -11.90 -0.02 -0.06
C GLY A 136 -10.44 0.44 -0.03
N SER A 137 -9.86 0.83 -1.17
CA SER A 137 -8.49 1.37 -1.22
C SER A 137 -8.34 2.62 -0.36
N GLN A 138 -7.16 2.76 0.23
CA GLN A 138 -6.75 3.95 0.97
C GLN A 138 -5.29 4.31 0.68
N VAL A 139 -4.94 5.54 0.94
CA VAL A 139 -3.56 6.03 0.90
C VAL A 139 -3.11 6.46 2.29
N VAL A 140 -1.79 6.51 2.47
CA VAL A 140 -1.17 7.07 3.67
C VAL A 140 -0.61 8.44 3.34
N VAL A 141 -1.07 9.46 4.04
CA VAL A 141 -0.62 10.85 3.93
C VAL A 141 0.31 11.16 5.07
N VAL A 142 1.51 11.62 4.76
CA VAL A 142 2.54 11.97 5.74
C VAL A 142 2.80 13.47 5.67
N GLU A 143 2.47 14.17 6.74
CA GLU A 143 2.70 15.61 6.87
C GLU A 143 4.19 15.89 7.14
N THR A 144 4.78 16.77 6.36
CA THR A 144 6.23 17.07 6.44
C THR A 144 6.51 18.53 6.85
N GLY A 145 5.46 19.27 7.23
CA GLY A 145 5.56 20.72 7.50
C GLY A 145 5.49 21.59 6.24
N GLY A 146 5.38 20.97 5.06
CA GLY A 146 5.13 21.57 3.76
C GLY A 146 3.99 20.86 3.04
N ARG A 147 4.15 20.61 1.75
CA ARG A 147 3.23 19.74 1.00
C ARG A 147 3.43 18.29 1.46
N PRO A 148 2.35 17.50 1.63
CA PRO A 148 2.47 16.16 2.18
C PRO A 148 3.15 15.19 1.20
N PHE A 149 3.74 14.13 1.75
CA PHE A 149 4.11 12.93 1.00
C PHE A 149 2.94 11.96 1.06
N VAL A 150 2.70 11.24 -0.03
CA VAL A 150 1.62 10.26 -0.13
C VAL A 150 2.20 8.90 -0.54
N ILE A 151 1.81 7.85 0.18
CA ILE A 151 2.05 6.46 -0.21
C ILE A 151 0.70 5.93 -0.69
N ALA A 152 0.59 5.68 -1.99
CA ALA A 152 -0.70 5.52 -2.64
C ALA A 152 -1.06 4.07 -3.01
N GLY A 153 -0.17 3.10 -2.74
CA GLY A 153 -0.44 1.73 -3.19
C GLY A 153 -0.75 1.71 -4.68
N ASP A 154 -1.87 1.09 -5.03
CA ASP A 154 -2.38 0.98 -6.39
C ASP A 154 -3.54 1.93 -6.68
N THR A 155 -3.69 3.01 -5.91
CA THR A 155 -4.61 4.09 -6.31
C THR A 155 -4.26 4.60 -7.72
N ALA A 156 -2.97 4.53 -8.07
CA ALA A 156 -2.46 4.52 -9.43
C ALA A 156 -1.40 3.42 -9.54
N VAL A 157 -1.39 2.66 -10.63
CA VAL A 157 -0.39 1.63 -10.91
C VAL A 157 0.81 2.24 -11.63
N PHE A 158 0.56 3.19 -12.53
CA PHE A 158 1.58 3.89 -13.32
C PHE A 158 1.55 5.39 -13.06
N LEU A 159 2.72 6.05 -13.12
CA LEU A 159 2.84 7.49 -12.87
C LEU A 159 1.89 8.33 -13.73
N GLY A 160 1.73 7.98 -15.03
CA GLY A 160 0.85 8.69 -15.96
C GLY A 160 -0.62 8.73 -15.56
N GLU A 161 -1.08 7.81 -14.72
CA GLU A 161 -2.46 7.81 -14.22
C GLU A 161 -2.72 8.97 -13.23
N LEU A 162 -1.68 9.46 -12.57
CA LEU A 162 -1.78 10.65 -11.74
C LEU A 162 -1.69 11.94 -12.58
N ASP A 163 -1.10 11.91 -13.77
CA ASP A 163 -1.13 13.05 -14.69
C ASP A 163 -2.52 13.22 -15.32
N GLU A 164 -3.18 12.10 -15.65
CA GLU A 164 -4.52 12.05 -16.24
C GLU A 164 -5.47 11.20 -15.37
N PRO A 165 -5.92 11.70 -14.21
CA PRO A 165 -6.70 10.90 -13.26
C PRO A 165 -8.07 10.50 -13.80
N ARG A 166 -8.35 9.20 -13.82
CA ARG A 166 -9.59 8.59 -14.32
C ARG A 166 -10.51 8.12 -13.21
N THR A 167 -9.95 7.71 -12.06
CA THR A 167 -10.71 7.24 -10.89
C THR A 167 -10.95 8.37 -9.90
N GLU A 168 -11.88 8.16 -8.98
CA GLU A 168 -12.11 9.08 -7.86
C GLU A 168 -10.88 9.16 -6.96
N GLY A 169 -10.29 8.01 -6.60
CA GLY A 169 -9.10 7.95 -5.75
C GLY A 169 -7.91 8.73 -6.33
N GLN A 170 -7.65 8.60 -7.64
CA GLN A 170 -6.59 9.37 -8.31
C GLN A 170 -6.84 10.88 -8.23
N ARG A 171 -8.09 11.32 -8.40
CA ARG A 171 -8.46 12.75 -8.25
C ARG A 171 -8.29 13.22 -6.81
N MET A 172 -8.64 12.37 -5.83
CA MET A 172 -8.44 12.68 -4.41
C MET A 172 -6.97 12.83 -4.06
N VAL A 173 -6.10 11.92 -4.54
CA VAL A 173 -4.64 12.03 -4.36
C VAL A 173 -4.11 13.35 -4.93
N ARG A 174 -4.54 13.72 -6.14
CA ARG A 174 -4.18 15.01 -6.75
C ARG A 174 -4.65 16.21 -5.92
N ALA A 175 -5.86 16.13 -5.35
CA ALA A 175 -6.45 17.20 -4.53
C ALA A 175 -5.74 17.40 -3.18
N LEU A 176 -4.98 16.43 -2.70
CA LEU A 176 -4.11 16.58 -1.52
C LEU A 176 -2.93 17.52 -1.77
N ASP A 177 -2.68 17.91 -3.01
CA ASP A 177 -1.54 18.72 -3.45
C ASP A 177 -0.19 18.19 -2.93
N PRO A 178 0.13 16.89 -3.16
CA PRO A 178 1.32 16.28 -2.57
C PRO A 178 2.61 16.84 -3.18
N GLU A 179 3.70 16.83 -2.41
CA GLU A 179 5.04 17.09 -2.94
C GLU A 179 5.52 15.91 -3.79
N LEU A 180 5.21 14.70 -3.34
CA LEU A 180 5.48 13.47 -4.06
C LEU A 180 4.49 12.37 -3.70
N VAL A 181 4.32 11.40 -4.61
CA VAL A 181 3.48 10.21 -4.40
C VAL A 181 4.29 8.96 -4.72
N TRP A 182 4.41 8.06 -3.76
CA TRP A 182 4.99 6.74 -3.96
C TRP A 182 3.90 5.73 -4.35
N LEU A 183 4.15 5.01 -5.44
CA LEU A 183 3.31 3.90 -5.93
C LEU A 183 4.00 2.57 -5.64
N SER A 184 3.24 1.49 -5.54
CA SER A 184 3.82 0.17 -5.24
C SER A 184 4.56 -0.44 -6.42
N HIS A 185 4.23 -0.07 -7.65
CA HIS A 185 4.77 -0.66 -8.86
C HIS A 185 5.73 0.23 -9.65
N GLU A 186 6.10 1.37 -9.08
CA GLU A 186 7.01 2.32 -9.72
C GLU A 186 8.31 2.51 -8.93
N ARG A 187 9.41 2.69 -9.65
CA ARG A 187 10.75 2.84 -9.04
C ARG A 187 11.03 4.24 -8.52
N GLU A 188 10.33 5.23 -9.08
CA GLU A 188 10.47 6.65 -8.75
C GLU A 188 9.11 7.19 -8.30
N PRO A 189 9.09 8.17 -7.39
CA PRO A 189 7.83 8.78 -6.99
C PRO A 189 7.28 9.68 -8.10
N TRP A 190 5.97 9.71 -8.23
CA TRP A 190 5.31 10.75 -9.01
C TRP A 190 5.50 12.11 -8.32
N ARG A 191 5.74 13.14 -9.13
CA ARG A 191 5.81 14.53 -8.69
C ARG A 191 4.88 15.38 -9.55
N PRO A 192 4.06 16.27 -8.95
CA PRO A 192 3.29 17.21 -9.74
C PRO A 192 4.25 17.98 -10.67
N GLN A 193 3.92 18.03 -11.94
CA GLN A 193 4.66 18.89 -12.85
C GLN A 193 4.49 20.32 -12.32
N GLY A 194 5.61 21.00 -12.05
CA GLY A 194 5.60 22.33 -11.49
C GLY A 194 4.74 23.23 -12.36
N GLY A 195 3.64 23.73 -11.82
CA GLY A 195 2.94 24.82 -12.43
C GLY A 195 3.96 25.95 -12.60
N GLN A 196 4.29 26.29 -13.82
CA GLN A 196 4.91 27.58 -14.09
C GLN A 196 3.92 28.61 -13.55
N HIS A 197 4.20 29.11 -12.36
CA HIS A 197 3.56 30.33 -11.90
C HIS A 197 4.18 31.47 -12.73
N ASP A 198 3.48 31.83 -13.82
CA ASP A 198 3.70 33.10 -14.52
C ASP A 198 3.34 34.27 -13.59
#